data_720c93ca505ecbacad487ebefe8ada55
#
_entry.id   720c93ca505ecbacad487ebefe8ada55
#
_cell.length_a   1.000
_cell.length_b   1.000
_cell.length_c   1.000
_cell.angle_alpha   90.00
_cell.angle_beta   90.00
_cell.angle_gamma   90.00
#
_symmetry.space_group_name_H-M   'P 1'
#
loop_
_entity.id
_entity.type
_entity.pdbx_description
1 polymer ?
#
loop_
_entity_poly.entity_id
_entity_poly.type
_entity_poly.pdbx_seq_one_letter_code
_entity_poly.pdbx_strand_id
1 'polypeptide(L)'
;MVSRRSFLGSIPVAAAAVGSGPDRAETRPAASPTDSTDPTPPPERFDPWVEVDPASLIHNAGVVTALAGDRPVLAVIKNNAYGLGLTRVARTLEPLDHIAGFAVVKTDAALRLREAGVRKPVLLMGQFADADAADLIRRDIRLSLCTDGSGARAAQAAQRVGRPARVHLYLDTGLGRMGIPAQRAQRWLEILPRTHLEVEGMFMAFTEDEAFDPEQLDRFLAVTRTAAGLGIDPGLRHAASSHAVFHFPDARLDLVRPGMALYGAFPDDAAAERRIAAARGLQLRPAVRLRARVVRVEHLRPGDAVSYGRAYVAARPVWTATLPVGHADGVPRRAVNGARVLIGDATFPVIGAVSASHTIIELGEAPVVSVGDTATFLGPDHPDIHPNRVAAATGTSVYDLLMHLSPSLPRVYARG
;
A
#
# COMPACT_ATOMS: atom_id res chain seq x y z
N MET A 1 -23.30 -25.00 -43.00
CA MET A 1 -23.84 -23.64 -43.12
C MET A 1 -25.20 -23.61 -42.45
N VAL A 2 -25.34 -23.16 -41.22
CA VAL A 2 -26.62 -22.85 -40.59
C VAL A 2 -26.46 -21.51 -39.92
N SER A 3 -27.34 -20.60 -40.29
CA SER A 3 -27.38 -19.15 -40.04
C SER A 3 -27.66 -18.80 -38.58
N ARG A 4 -26.85 -17.86 -38.05
CA ARG A 4 -27.15 -17.10 -36.84
C ARG A 4 -28.20 -16.01 -37.16
N ARG A 5 -29.46 -16.22 -36.81
CA ARG A 5 -30.47 -15.15 -36.60
C ARG A 5 -31.72 -15.77 -35.95
N SER A 6 -31.96 -15.38 -34.69
CA SER A 6 -33.27 -15.24 -34.06
C SER A 6 -33.17 -15.35 -32.54
N PHE A 7 -32.86 -14.25 -31.88
CA PHE A 7 -33.27 -14.02 -30.46
C PHE A 7 -33.26 -12.49 -30.20
N LEU A 8 -34.26 -11.79 -30.70
CA LEU A 8 -34.69 -10.47 -30.23
C LEU A 8 -36.20 -10.42 -30.28
N GLY A 9 -36.82 -10.82 -29.19
CA GLY A 9 -38.25 -10.61 -28.93
C GLY A 9 -38.47 -9.18 -28.46
N SER A 10 -39.39 -8.49 -29.14
CA SER A 10 -39.83 -7.13 -28.92
C SER A 10 -40.53 -6.96 -27.58
N ILE A 11 -40.17 -5.95 -26.80
CA ILE A 11 -40.92 -5.49 -25.62
C ILE A 11 -41.54 -4.11 -25.96
N PRO A 12 -42.81 -3.88 -25.74
CA PRO A 12 -43.46 -2.62 -26.08
C PRO A 12 -43.12 -1.50 -25.09
N VAL A 13 -42.87 -0.30 -25.65
CA VAL A 13 -42.70 0.94 -24.91
C VAL A 13 -44.08 1.45 -24.49
N ALA A 14 -44.31 1.52 -23.19
CA ALA A 14 -45.42 2.29 -22.61
C ALA A 14 -44.90 3.68 -22.17
N ALA A 15 -45.42 4.73 -22.82
CA ALA A 15 -45.19 6.09 -22.40
C ALA A 15 -46.05 6.41 -21.18
N ALA A 16 -45.44 6.85 -20.11
CA ALA A 16 -46.13 7.44 -18.95
C ALA A 16 -45.52 8.82 -18.65
N ALA A 17 -46.43 9.73 -18.35
CA ALA A 17 -46.29 11.16 -18.31
C ALA A 17 -45.37 11.69 -17.17
N VAL A 18 -44.83 12.86 -17.45
CA VAL A 18 -44.01 13.73 -16.61
C VAL A 18 -44.79 14.18 -15.37
N GLY A 19 -44.24 13.90 -14.19
CA GLY A 19 -44.60 14.53 -12.93
C GLY A 19 -43.35 15.15 -12.33
N SER A 20 -43.30 16.46 -12.24
CA SER A 20 -42.23 17.28 -11.68
C SER A 20 -42.28 17.28 -10.15
N GLY A 21 -41.18 16.91 -9.52
CA GLY A 21 -40.87 17.18 -8.11
C GLY A 21 -39.38 16.92 -7.82
N PRO A 22 -38.67 17.86 -7.19
CA PRO A 22 -37.26 17.66 -6.92
C PRO A 22 -37.06 16.94 -5.59
N ASP A 23 -36.92 15.64 -5.61
CA ASP A 23 -36.35 14.92 -4.47
C ASP A 23 -34.83 14.70 -4.74
N ARG A 24 -34.04 15.51 -4.07
CA ARG A 24 -32.59 15.27 -3.95
C ARG A 24 -32.42 14.01 -3.12
N ALA A 25 -32.36 12.86 -3.77
CA ALA A 25 -31.80 11.68 -3.15
C ALA A 25 -30.33 11.99 -2.80
N GLU A 26 -30.06 12.24 -1.53
CA GLU A 26 -28.72 12.18 -0.96
C GLU A 26 -28.17 10.79 -1.26
N THR A 27 -27.28 10.70 -2.23
CA THR A 27 -26.47 9.52 -2.48
C THR A 27 -25.56 9.34 -1.26
N ARG A 28 -26.01 8.55 -0.31
CA ARG A 28 -25.21 8.05 0.80
C ARG A 28 -23.97 7.40 0.19
N PRO A 29 -22.75 7.87 0.49
CA PRO A 29 -21.56 7.22 -0.02
C PRO A 29 -21.60 5.75 0.43
N ALA A 30 -21.30 4.85 -0.51
CA ALA A 30 -21.18 3.42 -0.20
C ALA A 30 -20.25 3.26 1.01
N ALA A 31 -20.73 2.61 2.05
CA ALA A 31 -19.94 2.36 3.25
C ALA A 31 -18.65 1.67 2.83
N SER A 32 -17.51 2.32 3.09
CA SER A 32 -16.20 1.69 2.94
C SER A 32 -16.20 0.37 3.73
N PRO A 33 -15.54 -0.69 3.22
CA PRO A 33 -15.45 -1.95 3.96
C PRO A 33 -14.98 -1.63 5.38
N THR A 34 -15.79 -2.05 6.34
CA THR A 34 -15.61 -1.75 7.75
C THR A 34 -14.23 -2.24 8.19
N ASP A 35 -13.38 -1.32 8.68
CA ASP A 35 -12.31 -1.67 9.62
C ASP A 35 -13.02 -2.34 10.81
N SER A 36 -13.13 -3.66 10.82
CA SER A 36 -13.78 -4.37 11.92
C SER A 36 -12.97 -4.05 13.18
N THR A 37 -13.65 -3.52 14.18
CA THR A 37 -13.03 -3.17 15.47
C THR A 37 -12.82 -4.40 16.35
N ASP A 38 -13.23 -5.59 15.90
CA ASP A 38 -13.15 -6.83 16.67
C ASP A 38 -11.82 -7.57 16.38
N PRO A 39 -10.96 -7.74 17.39
CA PRO A 39 -9.70 -8.47 17.26
C PRO A 39 -9.86 -9.99 17.25
N THR A 40 -11.09 -10.50 17.31
CA THR A 40 -11.36 -11.94 17.31
C THR A 40 -11.18 -12.50 15.89
N PRO A 41 -10.45 -13.61 15.68
CA PRO A 41 -10.46 -14.30 14.40
C PRO A 41 -11.91 -14.59 14.01
N PRO A 42 -12.29 -14.49 12.72
CA PRO A 42 -13.65 -14.70 12.31
C PRO A 42 -14.12 -16.07 12.83
N PRO A 43 -15.28 -16.14 13.52
CA PRO A 43 -15.77 -17.40 14.07
C PRO A 43 -15.95 -18.36 12.91
N GLU A 44 -15.51 -19.59 13.04
CA GLU A 44 -15.74 -20.81 12.23
C GLU A 44 -16.17 -20.66 10.75
N ARG A 45 -15.90 -19.49 10.13
CA ARG A 45 -16.17 -19.23 8.72
C ARG A 45 -15.03 -19.74 7.88
N PHE A 46 -15.35 -20.21 6.68
CA PHE A 46 -14.36 -20.64 5.72
C PHE A 46 -13.78 -19.48 4.88
N ASP A 47 -14.42 -18.30 4.94
CA ASP A 47 -13.99 -17.11 4.18
C ASP A 47 -12.55 -16.70 4.50
N PRO A 48 -11.78 -16.26 3.52
CA PRO A 48 -10.41 -15.78 3.74
C PRO A 48 -10.39 -14.44 4.49
N TRP A 49 -9.28 -14.18 5.17
CA TRP A 49 -9.06 -12.92 5.91
C TRP A 49 -7.62 -12.49 5.85
N VAL A 50 -7.41 -11.19 6.08
CA VAL A 50 -6.09 -10.60 6.28
C VAL A 50 -5.90 -10.38 7.78
N GLU A 51 -4.88 -11.00 8.35
CA GLU A 51 -4.45 -10.72 9.73
C GLU A 51 -3.35 -9.66 9.72
N VAL A 52 -3.49 -8.64 10.55
CA VAL A 52 -2.52 -7.57 10.72
C VAL A 52 -1.95 -7.61 12.13
N ASP A 53 -0.63 -7.56 12.24
CA ASP A 53 0.08 -7.55 13.52
C ASP A 53 0.57 -6.12 13.85
N PRO A 54 -0.10 -5.40 14.78
CA PRO A 54 0.32 -4.08 15.23
C PRO A 54 1.70 -4.07 15.88
N ALA A 55 2.09 -5.13 16.59
CA ALA A 55 3.39 -5.21 17.24
C ALA A 55 4.54 -5.23 16.22
N SER A 56 4.35 -5.94 15.10
CA SER A 56 5.30 -5.91 13.98
C SER A 56 5.39 -4.53 13.34
N LEU A 57 4.28 -3.78 13.20
CA LEU A 57 4.31 -2.39 12.67
C LEU A 57 5.13 -1.47 13.60
N ILE A 58 4.91 -1.54 14.91
CA ILE A 58 5.64 -0.77 15.92
C ILE A 58 7.14 -1.13 15.88
N HIS A 59 7.44 -2.42 15.87
CA HIS A 59 8.81 -2.92 15.78
C HIS A 59 9.53 -2.41 14.52
N ASN A 60 8.89 -2.53 13.36
CA ASN A 60 9.46 -2.10 12.08
C ASN A 60 9.70 -0.59 12.03
N ALA A 61 8.82 0.21 12.63
CA ALA A 61 9.02 1.65 12.74
C ALA A 61 10.31 1.97 13.51
N GLY A 62 10.57 1.27 14.63
CA GLY A 62 11.83 1.38 15.37
C GLY A 62 13.05 0.92 14.55
N VAL A 63 12.94 -0.20 13.84
CA VAL A 63 14.00 -0.70 12.95
C VAL A 63 14.34 0.33 11.87
N VAL A 64 13.34 0.89 11.21
CA VAL A 64 13.55 1.91 10.17
C VAL A 64 14.19 3.18 10.74
N THR A 65 13.76 3.63 11.90
CA THR A 65 14.37 4.77 12.60
C THR A 65 15.85 4.54 12.87
N ALA A 66 16.19 3.38 13.43
CA ALA A 66 17.58 2.99 13.68
C ALA A 66 18.39 2.90 12.37
N LEU A 67 17.83 2.30 11.30
CA LEU A 67 18.46 2.26 9.97
C LEU A 67 18.69 3.67 9.42
N ALA A 68 17.77 4.59 9.67
CA ALA A 68 17.86 5.97 9.24
C ALA A 68 18.83 6.84 10.07
N GLY A 69 19.50 6.28 11.08
CA GLY A 69 20.37 7.05 11.99
C GLY A 69 19.55 7.99 12.87
N ASP A 70 18.49 7.45 13.45
CA ASP A 70 17.55 8.13 14.36
C ASP A 70 16.84 9.35 13.75
N ARG A 71 16.75 9.42 12.42
CA ARG A 71 15.94 10.43 11.74
C ARG A 71 14.45 10.18 11.97
N PRO A 72 13.66 11.25 12.20
CA PRO A 72 12.21 11.16 12.31
C PRO A 72 11.60 10.49 11.06
N VAL A 73 10.51 9.76 11.25
CA VAL A 73 9.82 9.02 10.20
C VAL A 73 8.51 9.71 9.84
N LEU A 74 8.35 10.12 8.59
CA LEU A 74 7.06 10.43 7.98
C LEU A 74 6.51 9.15 7.35
N ALA A 75 5.67 8.44 8.09
CA ALA A 75 5.19 7.12 7.69
C ALA A 75 4.31 7.17 6.44
N VAL A 76 4.72 6.48 5.36
CA VAL A 76 3.94 6.42 4.12
C VAL A 76 2.88 5.33 4.22
N ILE A 77 1.62 5.75 4.38
CA ILE A 77 0.45 4.89 4.57
C ILE A 77 -0.58 5.01 3.44
N LYS A 78 -0.11 5.32 2.23
CA LYS A 78 -0.93 5.40 1.01
C LYS A 78 -1.60 4.06 0.68
N ASN A 79 -2.62 4.08 -0.21
CA ASN A 79 -3.32 2.88 -0.70
C ASN A 79 -3.84 1.99 0.43
N ASN A 80 -4.61 2.60 1.35
CA ASN A 80 -5.16 1.93 2.53
C ASN A 80 -4.06 1.31 3.42
N ALA A 81 -2.96 2.04 3.67
CA ALA A 81 -1.79 1.54 4.38
C ALA A 81 -1.26 0.23 3.76
N TYR A 82 -0.99 0.26 2.43
CA TYR A 82 -0.55 -0.91 1.66
C TYR A 82 -1.51 -2.12 1.79
N GLY A 83 -2.81 -1.84 1.88
CA GLY A 83 -3.84 -2.86 2.01
C GLY A 83 -4.18 -3.27 3.45
N LEU A 84 -3.45 -2.77 4.45
CA LEU A 84 -3.59 -3.23 5.85
C LEU A 84 -4.62 -2.44 6.66
N GLY A 85 -5.20 -1.36 6.15
CA GLY A 85 -6.19 -0.54 6.86
C GLY A 85 -5.62 0.80 7.34
N LEU A 86 -6.01 1.88 6.64
CA LEU A 86 -5.44 3.21 6.79
C LEU A 86 -5.50 3.74 8.23
N THR A 87 -6.71 3.75 8.81
CA THR A 87 -6.97 4.39 10.11
C THR A 87 -6.40 3.61 11.29
N ARG A 88 -6.43 2.29 11.21
CA ARG A 88 -5.87 1.40 12.25
C ARG A 88 -4.35 1.47 12.26
N VAL A 89 -3.70 1.40 11.10
CA VAL A 89 -2.24 1.55 11.00
C VAL A 89 -1.79 2.93 11.50
N ALA A 90 -2.50 4.00 11.12
CA ALA A 90 -2.20 5.34 11.62
C ALA A 90 -2.29 5.41 13.15
N ARG A 91 -3.38 4.91 13.76
CA ARG A 91 -3.56 4.87 15.22
C ARG A 91 -2.52 4.01 15.93
N THR A 92 -2.06 2.93 15.30
CA THR A 92 -0.98 2.08 15.85
C THR A 92 0.34 2.84 15.90
N LEU A 93 0.66 3.62 14.86
CA LEU A 93 1.95 4.31 14.76
C LEU A 93 1.95 5.69 15.40
N GLU A 94 0.81 6.36 15.53
CA GLU A 94 0.71 7.72 16.03
C GLU A 94 1.30 7.96 17.42
N PRO A 95 1.18 7.03 18.39
CA PRO A 95 1.75 7.22 19.73
C PRO A 95 3.29 7.23 19.77
N LEU A 96 3.96 6.76 18.71
CA LEU A 96 5.42 6.59 18.68
C LEU A 96 6.11 7.94 18.45
N ASP A 97 7.02 8.36 19.34
CA ASP A 97 7.70 9.66 19.27
C ASP A 97 8.51 9.86 17.98
N HIS A 98 9.14 8.80 17.48
CA HIS A 98 9.93 8.85 16.25
C HIS A 98 9.08 8.92 14.96
N ILE A 99 7.76 8.75 15.04
CA ILE A 99 6.84 9.03 13.94
C ILE A 99 6.49 10.51 13.93
N ALA A 100 7.06 11.26 12.99
CA ALA A 100 6.82 12.71 12.84
C ALA A 100 5.44 13.00 12.22
N GLY A 101 4.85 12.06 11.50
CA GLY A 101 3.56 12.21 10.83
C GLY A 101 3.31 11.12 9.80
N PHE A 102 2.34 11.37 8.94
CA PHE A 102 1.88 10.43 7.93
C PHE A 102 1.90 11.05 6.53
N ALA A 103 2.19 10.25 5.51
CA ALA A 103 2.12 10.67 4.12
C ALA A 103 1.18 9.78 3.32
N VAL A 104 0.28 10.41 2.58
CA VAL A 104 -0.69 9.77 1.69
C VAL A 104 -0.66 10.44 0.31
N VAL A 105 -1.31 9.83 -0.69
CA VAL A 105 -1.33 10.37 -2.06
C VAL A 105 -2.73 10.86 -2.47
N LYS A 106 -3.79 10.29 -1.89
CA LYS A 106 -5.17 10.60 -2.24
C LYS A 106 -5.79 11.54 -1.21
N THR A 107 -6.55 12.53 -1.67
CA THR A 107 -7.29 13.50 -0.84
C THR A 107 -8.20 12.79 0.17
N ASP A 108 -9.00 11.82 -0.28
CA ASP A 108 -9.88 11.02 0.58
C ASP A 108 -9.12 10.38 1.77
N ALA A 109 -7.94 9.81 1.50
CA ALA A 109 -7.15 9.21 2.56
C ALA A 109 -6.68 10.23 3.62
N ALA A 110 -6.30 11.45 3.18
CA ALA A 110 -5.91 12.51 4.11
C ALA A 110 -7.09 12.98 4.96
N LEU A 111 -8.27 13.15 4.37
CA LEU A 111 -9.49 13.54 5.07
C LEU A 111 -9.92 12.46 6.09
N ARG A 112 -9.93 11.20 5.68
CA ARG A 112 -10.26 10.05 6.56
C ARG A 112 -9.33 9.94 7.77
N LEU A 113 -8.05 10.26 7.64
CA LEU A 113 -7.14 10.30 8.78
C LEU A 113 -7.56 11.34 9.81
N ARG A 114 -7.97 12.54 9.38
CA ARG A 114 -8.47 13.58 10.28
C ARG A 114 -9.82 13.22 10.90
N GLU A 115 -10.72 12.63 10.15
CA GLU A 115 -12.00 12.09 10.65
C GLU A 115 -11.80 10.98 11.68
N ALA A 116 -10.75 10.17 11.49
CA ALA A 116 -10.35 9.13 12.46
C ALA A 116 -9.66 9.70 13.72
N GLY A 117 -9.47 11.02 13.83
CA GLY A 117 -8.88 11.69 14.99
C GLY A 117 -7.35 11.73 15.01
N VAL A 118 -6.67 11.42 13.90
CA VAL A 118 -5.21 11.53 13.78
C VAL A 118 -4.81 13.00 13.93
N ARG A 119 -3.88 13.27 14.84
CA ARG A 119 -3.42 14.64 15.20
C ARG A 119 -2.07 14.99 14.61
N LYS A 120 -1.16 13.99 14.47
CA LYS A 120 0.17 14.22 13.87
C LYS A 120 0.04 14.79 12.45
N PRO A 121 1.07 15.48 11.94
CA PRO A 121 1.11 16.00 10.58
C PRO A 121 0.68 14.96 9.54
N VAL A 122 -0.16 15.36 8.57
CA VAL A 122 -0.54 14.55 7.41
C VAL A 122 -0.13 15.31 6.16
N LEU A 123 0.77 14.73 5.38
CA LEU A 123 1.22 15.25 4.09
C LEU A 123 0.44 14.56 2.95
N LEU A 124 -0.31 15.34 2.19
CA LEU A 124 -0.87 14.92 0.91
C LEU A 124 0.21 15.09 -0.18
N MET A 125 0.88 13.99 -0.53
CA MET A 125 1.93 14.00 -1.56
C MET A 125 1.39 14.12 -2.99
N GLY A 126 0.11 13.83 -3.19
CA GLY A 126 -0.57 13.97 -4.47
C GLY A 126 -1.06 15.38 -4.74
N GLN A 127 -1.57 15.58 -5.95
CA GLN A 127 -2.22 16.82 -6.34
C GLN A 127 -3.57 16.95 -5.64
N PHE A 128 -3.96 18.17 -5.30
CA PHE A 128 -5.27 18.52 -4.75
C PHE A 128 -6.12 19.25 -5.76
N ALA A 129 -7.44 19.07 -5.72
CA ALA A 129 -8.38 19.83 -6.50
C ALA A 129 -8.68 21.19 -5.81
N ASP A 130 -9.03 22.20 -6.60
CA ASP A 130 -9.36 23.55 -6.08
C ASP A 130 -10.55 23.51 -5.12
N ALA A 131 -11.52 22.62 -5.40
CA ALA A 131 -12.69 22.43 -4.54
C ALA A 131 -12.33 21.90 -3.16
N ASP A 132 -11.27 21.06 -3.05
CA ASP A 132 -10.86 20.42 -1.79
C ASP A 132 -9.89 21.29 -0.98
N ALA A 133 -9.20 22.24 -1.64
CA ALA A 133 -8.08 22.97 -1.03
C ALA A 133 -8.46 23.66 0.29
N ALA A 134 -9.63 24.31 0.35
CA ALA A 134 -10.08 24.99 1.56
C ALA A 134 -10.37 24.02 2.71
N ASP A 135 -10.95 22.84 2.45
CA ASP A 135 -11.23 21.84 3.48
C ASP A 135 -9.94 21.19 3.98
N LEU A 136 -9.00 20.85 3.07
CA LEU A 136 -7.68 20.34 3.42
C LEU A 136 -6.93 21.30 4.36
N ILE A 137 -6.95 22.62 4.04
CA ILE A 137 -6.31 23.64 4.89
C ILE A 137 -7.00 23.76 6.25
N ARG A 138 -8.35 23.79 6.32
CA ARG A 138 -9.08 23.83 7.59
C ARG A 138 -8.74 22.64 8.49
N ARG A 139 -8.57 21.47 7.91
CA ARG A 139 -8.22 20.22 8.61
C ARG A 139 -6.73 20.06 8.86
N ASP A 140 -5.92 21.09 8.62
CA ASP A 140 -4.48 21.10 8.88
C ASP A 140 -3.73 19.98 8.12
N ILE A 141 -4.10 19.74 6.85
CA ILE A 141 -3.39 18.82 5.97
C ILE A 141 -2.36 19.60 5.17
N ARG A 142 -1.11 19.13 5.20
CA ARG A 142 0.01 19.70 4.45
C ARG A 142 -0.18 19.38 2.97
N LEU A 143 -0.11 20.42 2.12
CA LEU A 143 -0.28 20.28 0.69
C LEU A 143 1.07 20.16 -0.01
N SER A 144 1.17 19.27 -1.00
CA SER A 144 2.34 19.25 -1.88
C SER A 144 2.15 20.22 -3.04
N LEU A 145 3.07 21.15 -3.19
CA LEU A 145 3.14 22.02 -4.34
C LEU A 145 4.01 21.35 -5.41
N CYS A 146 3.36 20.81 -6.44
CA CYS A 146 3.98 19.93 -7.43
C CYS A 146 3.71 20.32 -8.89
N THR A 147 2.97 21.42 -9.12
CA THR A 147 2.70 21.99 -10.47
C THR A 147 2.84 23.50 -10.45
N ASP A 148 3.02 24.12 -11.62
CA ASP A 148 3.27 25.56 -11.75
C ASP A 148 2.23 26.43 -11.05
N GLY A 149 0.94 26.05 -11.14
CA GLY A 149 -0.15 26.81 -10.50
C GLY A 149 -0.49 26.40 -9.06
N SER A 150 0.13 25.36 -8.51
CA SER A 150 -0.29 24.81 -7.21
C SER A 150 -0.08 25.80 -6.05
N GLY A 151 0.98 26.60 -6.09
CA GLY A 151 1.25 27.63 -5.09
C GLY A 151 0.17 28.71 -5.06
N ALA A 152 -0.21 29.25 -6.22
CA ALA A 152 -1.26 30.26 -6.35
C ALA A 152 -2.61 29.74 -5.86
N ARG A 153 -2.98 28.52 -6.23
CA ARG A 153 -4.24 27.88 -5.78
C ARG A 153 -4.28 27.67 -4.26
N ALA A 154 -3.18 27.19 -3.69
CA ALA A 154 -3.07 27.01 -2.24
C ALA A 154 -3.17 28.33 -1.51
N ALA A 155 -2.47 29.39 -1.96
CA ALA A 155 -2.52 30.71 -1.36
C ALA A 155 -3.92 31.34 -1.45
N GLN A 156 -4.60 31.21 -2.59
CA GLN A 156 -5.97 31.70 -2.74
C GLN A 156 -6.94 30.97 -1.81
N ALA A 157 -6.81 29.64 -1.69
CA ALA A 157 -7.65 28.88 -0.75
C ALA A 157 -7.35 29.27 0.71
N ALA A 158 -6.08 29.45 1.07
CA ALA A 158 -5.64 29.88 2.39
C ALA A 158 -6.19 31.26 2.75
N GLN A 159 -6.19 32.22 1.83
CA GLN A 159 -6.79 33.53 1.99
C GLN A 159 -8.29 33.43 2.31
N ARG A 160 -9.02 32.59 1.57
CA ARG A 160 -10.46 32.34 1.83
C ARG A 160 -10.73 31.69 3.18
N VAL A 161 -9.81 30.85 3.66
CA VAL A 161 -9.92 30.17 4.96
C VAL A 161 -9.49 31.07 6.14
N GLY A 162 -8.69 32.11 5.88
CA GLY A 162 -8.17 33.02 6.90
C GLY A 162 -6.98 32.45 7.69
N ARG A 163 -6.31 31.43 7.17
CA ARG A 163 -5.08 30.86 7.76
C ARG A 163 -4.11 30.41 6.67
N PRO A 164 -2.78 30.45 6.92
CA PRO A 164 -1.82 30.00 5.92
C PRO A 164 -1.98 28.51 5.60
N ALA A 165 -1.76 28.17 4.34
CA ALA A 165 -1.61 26.78 3.93
C ALA A 165 -0.19 26.29 4.27
N ARG A 166 -0.08 25.22 5.02
CA ARG A 166 1.18 24.53 5.29
C ARG A 166 1.52 23.65 4.09
N VAL A 167 2.70 23.85 3.54
CA VAL A 167 3.04 23.25 2.26
C VAL A 167 4.42 22.60 2.27
N HIS A 168 4.57 21.52 1.50
CA HIS A 168 5.86 20.97 1.11
C HIS A 168 6.07 21.17 -0.40
N LEU A 169 7.24 21.65 -0.78
CA LEU A 169 7.60 21.84 -2.18
C LEU A 169 8.09 20.51 -2.75
N TYR A 170 7.40 19.99 -3.75
CA TYR A 170 7.76 18.72 -4.38
C TYR A 170 8.56 18.97 -5.64
N LEU A 171 9.81 18.51 -5.66
CA LEU A 171 10.75 18.65 -6.77
C LEU A 171 10.89 17.35 -7.54
N ASP A 172 10.89 17.45 -8.87
CA ASP A 172 11.29 16.37 -9.76
C ASP A 172 12.74 16.55 -10.16
N THR A 173 13.59 15.66 -9.66
CA THR A 173 15.03 15.67 -9.94
C THR A 173 15.45 14.65 -10.99
N GLY A 174 14.46 13.95 -11.59
CA GLY A 174 14.71 12.98 -12.67
C GLY A 174 13.82 11.76 -12.68
N LEU A 175 12.91 11.58 -11.70
CA LEU A 175 11.94 10.49 -11.71
C LEU A 175 10.88 10.65 -12.82
N GLY A 176 10.56 11.90 -13.22
CA GLY A 176 9.64 12.19 -14.31
C GLY A 176 8.16 11.86 -14.01
N ARG A 177 7.78 11.77 -12.74
CA ARG A 177 6.43 11.37 -12.34
C ARG A 177 5.59 12.52 -11.82
N MET A 178 6.10 13.26 -10.86
CA MET A 178 5.45 14.41 -10.23
C MET A 178 6.49 15.34 -9.62
N GLY A 179 6.11 16.61 -9.44
CA GLY A 179 6.99 17.63 -8.87
C GLY A 179 7.38 18.68 -9.89
N ILE A 180 7.94 19.78 -9.40
CA ILE A 180 8.51 20.83 -10.24
C ILE A 180 9.88 20.36 -10.72
N PRO A 181 10.13 20.28 -12.05
CA PRO A 181 11.43 19.90 -12.58
C PRO A 181 12.55 20.80 -12.05
N ALA A 182 13.64 20.20 -11.57
CA ALA A 182 14.77 20.91 -10.97
C ALA A 182 15.29 22.05 -11.85
N GLN A 183 15.30 21.85 -13.20
CA GLN A 183 15.75 22.85 -14.17
C GLN A 183 14.86 24.09 -14.23
N ARG A 184 13.60 24.00 -13.81
CA ARG A 184 12.64 25.11 -13.77
C ARG A 184 12.41 25.63 -12.34
N ALA A 185 12.98 24.98 -11.34
CA ALA A 185 12.69 25.23 -9.94
C ALA A 185 13.00 26.67 -9.53
N GLN A 186 14.12 27.28 -9.97
CA GLN A 186 14.46 28.65 -9.65
C GLN A 186 13.35 29.62 -10.06
N ARG A 187 12.96 29.61 -11.34
CA ARG A 187 11.89 30.48 -11.86
C ARG A 187 10.57 30.26 -11.14
N TRP A 188 10.26 29.01 -10.80
CA TRP A 188 9.05 28.68 -10.07
C TRP A 188 9.09 29.23 -8.63
N LEU A 189 10.24 29.11 -7.95
CA LEU A 189 10.42 29.67 -6.61
C LEU A 189 10.33 31.21 -6.60
N GLU A 190 10.80 31.89 -7.65
CA GLU A 190 10.72 33.36 -7.78
C GLU A 190 9.26 33.84 -7.81
N ILE A 191 8.35 33.08 -8.42
CA ILE A 191 6.93 33.43 -8.55
C ILE A 191 6.05 32.81 -7.46
N LEU A 192 6.62 32.02 -6.54
CA LEU A 192 5.86 31.41 -5.46
C LEU A 192 5.28 32.51 -4.55
N PRO A 193 3.97 32.49 -4.23
CA PRO A 193 3.38 33.45 -3.29
C PRO A 193 4.09 33.44 -1.93
N ARG A 194 4.44 34.63 -1.42
CA ARG A 194 5.11 34.81 -0.13
C ARG A 194 4.12 34.98 1.03
N THR A 195 2.85 35.19 0.70
CA THR A 195 1.78 35.35 1.67
C THR A 195 0.81 34.17 1.59
N HIS A 196 0.19 33.84 2.71
CA HIS A 196 -0.77 32.76 2.84
C HIS A 196 -0.20 31.34 2.66
N LEU A 197 1.12 31.19 2.47
CA LEU A 197 1.82 29.90 2.47
C LEU A 197 2.83 29.85 3.62
N GLU A 198 2.89 28.69 4.27
CA GLU A 198 3.92 28.33 5.26
C GLU A 198 4.67 27.12 4.69
N VAL A 199 5.89 27.31 4.20
CA VAL A 199 6.72 26.23 3.70
C VAL A 199 7.30 25.46 4.87
N GLU A 200 6.79 24.24 5.13
CA GLU A 200 7.27 23.36 6.20
C GLU A 200 8.36 22.39 5.72
N GLY A 201 8.49 22.20 4.40
CA GLY A 201 9.53 21.32 3.88
C GLY A 201 9.65 21.27 2.37
N MET A 202 10.68 20.58 1.92
CA MET A 202 10.96 20.28 0.52
C MET A 202 11.27 18.81 0.35
N PHE A 203 10.79 18.20 -0.74
CA PHE A 203 11.05 16.78 -0.99
C PHE A 203 11.15 16.41 -2.46
N MET A 204 11.74 15.25 -2.68
CA MET A 204 11.87 14.60 -3.97
C MET A 204 11.60 13.09 -3.85
N ALA A 205 11.62 12.37 -4.95
CA ALA A 205 11.63 10.92 -4.99
C ALA A 205 12.70 10.43 -5.95
N PHE A 206 13.42 9.38 -5.54
CA PHE A 206 14.46 8.75 -6.34
C PHE A 206 13.90 7.85 -7.44
N THR A 207 14.71 7.61 -8.46
CA THR A 207 14.47 6.56 -9.48
C THR A 207 14.76 5.17 -8.94
N GLU A 208 15.51 5.08 -7.84
CA GLU A 208 16.04 3.84 -7.27
C GLU A 208 17.08 3.19 -8.23
N ASP A 209 17.81 4.03 -8.99
CA ASP A 209 18.95 3.69 -9.82
C ASP A 209 20.21 4.17 -9.09
N GLU A 210 21.02 3.22 -8.59
CA GLU A 210 22.20 3.49 -7.76
C GLU A 210 23.22 4.41 -8.45
N ALA A 211 23.32 4.37 -9.79
CA ALA A 211 24.22 5.22 -10.55
C ALA A 211 23.70 6.65 -10.69
N PHE A 212 22.39 6.84 -10.69
CA PHE A 212 21.75 8.15 -10.93
C PHE A 212 21.25 8.83 -9.64
N ASP A 213 20.95 8.09 -8.60
CA ASP A 213 20.43 8.63 -7.34
C ASP A 213 21.32 9.71 -6.70
N PRO A 214 22.68 9.64 -6.74
CA PRO A 214 23.56 10.71 -6.27
C PRO A 214 23.33 12.04 -7.02
N GLU A 215 23.22 11.99 -8.35
CA GLU A 215 22.95 13.20 -9.16
C GLU A 215 21.57 13.79 -8.84
N GLN A 216 20.55 12.95 -8.60
CA GLN A 216 19.23 13.41 -8.17
C GLN A 216 19.28 14.14 -6.82
N LEU A 217 20.06 13.63 -5.86
CA LEU A 217 20.26 14.27 -4.57
C LEU A 217 20.96 15.61 -4.72
N ASP A 218 22.02 15.68 -5.52
CA ASP A 218 22.75 16.93 -5.78
C ASP A 218 21.86 18.00 -6.40
N ARG A 219 21.03 17.63 -7.38
CA ARG A 219 20.01 18.51 -7.97
C ARG A 219 19.04 19.02 -6.92
N PHE A 220 18.56 18.14 -6.04
CA PHE A 220 17.66 18.51 -4.94
C PHE A 220 18.30 19.52 -3.99
N LEU A 221 19.52 19.22 -3.52
CA LEU A 221 20.26 20.10 -2.61
C LEU A 221 20.62 21.45 -3.26
N ALA A 222 20.89 21.48 -4.55
CA ALA A 222 21.08 22.72 -5.29
C ALA A 222 19.82 23.60 -5.26
N VAL A 223 18.64 23.00 -5.50
CA VAL A 223 17.36 23.73 -5.46
C VAL A 223 17.05 24.21 -4.02
N THR A 224 17.36 23.44 -2.99
CA THR A 224 17.16 23.90 -1.60
C THR A 224 18.03 25.10 -1.26
N ARG A 225 19.29 25.14 -1.76
CA ARG A 225 20.16 26.33 -1.62
C ARG A 225 19.61 27.54 -2.39
N THR A 226 19.08 27.32 -3.59
CA THR A 226 18.44 28.38 -4.39
C THR A 226 17.22 28.95 -3.63
N ALA A 227 16.38 28.11 -3.05
CA ALA A 227 15.25 28.55 -2.24
C ALA A 227 15.68 29.44 -1.07
N ALA A 228 16.69 29.00 -0.31
CA ALA A 228 17.26 29.79 0.80
C ALA A 228 17.83 31.15 0.31
N GLY A 229 18.54 31.17 -0.82
CA GLY A 229 19.06 32.40 -1.45
C GLY A 229 17.95 33.38 -1.88
N LEU A 230 16.76 32.87 -2.19
CA LEU A 230 15.57 33.66 -2.51
C LEU A 230 14.75 34.05 -1.23
N GLY A 231 15.24 33.74 -0.04
CA GLY A 231 14.55 34.01 1.24
C GLY A 231 13.37 33.07 1.53
N ILE A 232 13.34 31.89 0.91
CA ILE A 232 12.40 30.81 1.26
C ILE A 232 13.15 29.82 2.15
N ASP A 233 12.71 29.69 3.39
CA ASP A 233 13.20 28.62 4.27
C ASP A 233 12.76 27.26 3.66
N PRO A 234 13.70 26.36 3.30
CA PRO A 234 13.36 25.06 2.76
C PRO A 234 12.66 24.15 3.79
N GLY A 235 12.68 24.47 5.06
CA GLY A 235 12.13 23.65 6.13
C GLY A 235 12.76 22.26 6.19
N LEU A 236 11.95 21.24 6.48
CA LEU A 236 12.38 19.85 6.54
C LEU A 236 12.66 19.30 5.14
N ARG A 237 13.90 18.91 4.87
CA ARG A 237 14.29 18.27 3.61
C ARG A 237 14.16 16.77 3.73
N HIS A 238 13.47 16.15 2.79
CA HIS A 238 13.26 14.71 2.84
C HIS A 238 13.26 14.05 1.46
N ALA A 239 14.13 13.05 1.27
CA ALA A 239 14.33 12.33 0.02
C ALA A 239 14.13 10.82 0.17
N ALA A 240 14.64 10.21 1.25
CA ALA A 240 14.74 8.77 1.40
C ALA A 240 13.38 8.05 1.51
N SER A 241 13.12 7.15 0.55
CA SER A 241 12.09 6.08 0.61
C SER A 241 12.61 4.90 1.45
N SER A 242 11.85 3.80 1.53
CA SER A 242 12.36 2.55 2.11
C SER A 242 13.65 2.09 1.43
N HIS A 243 13.72 2.13 0.09
CA HIS A 243 14.91 1.77 -0.66
C HIS A 243 16.13 2.62 -0.24
N ALA A 244 15.99 3.95 -0.29
CA ALA A 244 17.10 4.84 0.06
C ALA A 244 17.52 4.77 1.54
N VAL A 245 16.63 4.37 2.45
CA VAL A 245 17.00 4.11 3.85
C VAL A 245 18.05 2.99 3.95
N PHE A 246 17.95 1.95 3.10
CA PHE A 246 18.91 0.86 3.06
C PHE A 246 20.16 1.23 2.26
N HIS A 247 19.99 1.77 1.05
CA HIS A 247 21.05 1.85 0.05
C HIS A 247 21.75 3.20 -0.02
N PHE A 248 21.10 4.30 0.43
CA PHE A 248 21.63 5.64 0.24
C PHE A 248 21.60 6.49 1.54
N PRO A 249 22.55 6.30 2.46
CA PRO A 249 22.60 6.99 3.75
C PRO A 249 22.53 8.51 3.65
N ASP A 250 23.18 9.13 2.66
CA ASP A 250 23.24 10.57 2.48
C ASP A 250 21.87 11.20 2.14
N ALA A 251 20.93 10.39 1.64
CA ALA A 251 19.57 10.81 1.32
C ALA A 251 18.65 10.95 2.54
N ARG A 252 19.07 10.55 3.73
CA ARG A 252 18.23 10.55 4.94
C ARG A 252 17.85 11.95 5.39
N LEU A 253 18.71 12.93 5.18
CA LEU A 253 18.51 14.36 5.42
C LEU A 253 17.88 14.66 6.79
N ASP A 254 16.77 15.43 6.82
CA ASP A 254 16.12 15.86 8.09
C ASP A 254 15.06 14.85 8.56
N LEU A 255 14.41 14.10 7.65
CA LEU A 255 13.49 13.01 7.94
C LEU A 255 13.39 12.01 6.78
N VAL A 256 12.89 10.80 7.05
CA VAL A 256 12.73 9.75 6.04
C VAL A 256 11.25 9.40 5.80
N ARG A 257 10.93 8.90 4.59
CA ARG A 257 9.58 8.52 4.18
C ARG A 257 9.46 7.04 3.81
N PRO A 258 9.68 6.12 4.77
CA PRO A 258 9.52 4.70 4.51
C PRO A 258 8.04 4.36 4.24
N GLY A 259 7.85 3.40 3.34
CA GLY A 259 6.58 2.73 3.12
C GLY A 259 6.75 1.24 3.38
N MET A 260 7.24 0.49 2.40
CA MET A 260 7.32 -0.98 2.43
C MET A 260 8.00 -1.54 3.69
N ALA A 261 9.10 -0.94 4.13
CA ALA A 261 9.82 -1.40 5.31
C ALA A 261 8.98 -1.33 6.61
N LEU A 262 8.03 -0.39 6.72
CA LEU A 262 7.13 -0.33 7.88
C LEU A 262 6.22 -1.56 7.98
N TYR A 263 5.93 -2.20 6.84
CA TYR A 263 5.08 -3.39 6.77
C TYR A 263 5.89 -4.69 6.88
N GLY A 264 7.20 -4.59 7.08
CA GLY A 264 8.09 -5.73 7.32
C GLY A 264 8.51 -6.47 6.06
N ALA A 265 8.46 -5.81 4.91
CA ALA A 265 8.97 -6.35 3.66
C ALA A 265 10.08 -5.47 3.10
N PHE A 266 10.98 -6.09 2.36
CA PHE A 266 12.10 -5.41 1.72
C PHE A 266 11.67 -4.86 0.37
N PRO A 267 12.01 -3.58 0.06
CA PRO A 267 11.48 -2.91 -1.13
C PRO A 267 12.07 -3.38 -2.46
N ASP A 268 13.33 -3.85 -2.48
CA ASP A 268 14.05 -4.21 -3.69
C ASP A 268 14.81 -5.54 -3.55
N ASP A 269 16.15 -5.53 -3.40
CA ASP A 269 16.94 -6.74 -3.13
C ASP A 269 16.79 -7.18 -1.67
N ALA A 270 15.81 -8.04 -1.43
CA ALA A 270 15.53 -8.55 -0.09
C ALA A 270 16.74 -9.26 0.56
N ALA A 271 17.65 -9.82 -0.22
CA ALA A 271 18.83 -10.50 0.31
C ALA A 271 19.89 -9.47 0.76
N ALA A 272 20.16 -8.46 -0.06
CA ALA A 272 21.08 -7.38 0.28
C ALA A 272 20.55 -6.56 1.46
N GLU A 273 19.30 -6.13 1.41
CA GLU A 273 18.66 -5.32 2.45
C GLU A 273 18.57 -6.04 3.79
N ARG A 274 18.32 -7.35 3.77
CA ARG A 274 18.38 -8.19 4.98
C ARG A 274 19.77 -8.22 5.57
N ARG A 275 20.83 -8.35 4.76
CA ARG A 275 22.23 -8.30 5.24
C ARG A 275 22.55 -6.93 5.85
N ILE A 276 22.11 -5.83 5.23
CA ILE A 276 22.33 -4.47 5.75
C ILE A 276 21.66 -4.31 7.12
N ALA A 277 20.44 -4.77 7.30
CA ALA A 277 19.75 -4.72 8.57
C ALA A 277 20.44 -5.63 9.63
N ALA A 278 20.75 -6.88 9.25
CA ALA A 278 21.36 -7.86 10.14
C ALA A 278 22.75 -7.44 10.62
N ALA A 279 23.55 -6.77 9.79
CA ALA A 279 24.86 -6.22 10.16
C ALA A 279 24.77 -5.19 11.32
N ARG A 280 23.57 -4.63 11.55
CA ARG A 280 23.26 -3.71 12.65
C ARG A 280 22.43 -4.37 13.77
N GLY A 281 22.26 -5.70 13.76
CA GLY A 281 21.41 -6.44 14.69
C GLY A 281 19.92 -6.15 14.54
N LEU A 282 19.48 -5.67 13.36
CA LEU A 282 18.12 -5.27 13.07
C LEU A 282 17.44 -6.29 12.15
N GLN A 283 16.12 -6.45 12.30
CA GLN A 283 15.32 -7.36 11.49
C GLN A 283 13.91 -6.80 11.28
N LEU A 284 13.46 -6.76 10.05
CA LEU A 284 12.06 -6.49 9.73
C LEU A 284 11.18 -7.70 9.99
N ARG A 285 9.94 -7.46 10.40
CA ARG A 285 8.92 -8.50 10.67
C ARG A 285 7.70 -8.24 9.80
N PRO A 286 7.32 -9.15 8.87
CA PRO A 286 6.09 -8.99 8.11
C PRO A 286 4.89 -8.79 9.05
N ALA A 287 4.17 -7.68 8.85
CA ALA A 287 3.03 -7.29 9.68
C ALA A 287 1.70 -7.84 9.16
N VAL A 288 1.72 -8.75 8.20
CA VAL A 288 0.54 -9.22 7.49
C VAL A 288 0.57 -10.73 7.30
N ARG A 289 -0.62 -11.36 7.40
CA ARG A 289 -0.88 -12.73 6.94
C ARG A 289 -2.12 -12.74 6.07
N LEU A 290 -2.08 -13.47 4.95
CA LEU A 290 -3.28 -13.83 4.19
C LEU A 290 -3.64 -15.27 4.56
N ARG A 291 -4.81 -15.46 5.15
CA ARG A 291 -5.27 -16.73 5.70
C ARG A 291 -6.60 -17.18 5.09
N ALA A 292 -6.77 -18.49 5.04
CA ALA A 292 -8.04 -19.14 4.72
C ALA A 292 -8.14 -20.48 5.46
N ARG A 293 -9.33 -21.08 5.49
CA ARG A 293 -9.49 -22.45 6.00
C ARG A 293 -9.57 -23.44 4.85
N VAL A 294 -9.03 -24.63 5.05
CA VAL A 294 -9.19 -25.74 4.10
C VAL A 294 -10.69 -26.07 3.96
N VAL A 295 -11.22 -26.08 2.75
CA VAL A 295 -12.64 -26.39 2.49
C VAL A 295 -12.86 -27.79 1.94
N ARG A 296 -11.82 -28.42 1.40
CA ARG A 296 -11.88 -29.76 0.84
C ARG A 296 -10.51 -30.42 0.92
N VAL A 297 -10.50 -31.70 1.25
CA VAL A 297 -9.34 -32.61 1.11
C VAL A 297 -9.77 -33.76 0.22
N GLU A 298 -9.00 -34.10 -0.81
CA GLU A 298 -9.38 -35.08 -1.81
C GLU A 298 -8.18 -35.93 -2.25
N HIS A 299 -8.44 -37.21 -2.46
CA HIS A 299 -7.47 -38.15 -3.02
C HIS A 299 -7.64 -38.29 -4.52
N LEU A 300 -6.61 -37.93 -5.28
CA LEU A 300 -6.57 -38.09 -6.73
C LEU A 300 -5.90 -39.39 -7.10
N ARG A 301 -6.47 -40.10 -8.11
CA ARG A 301 -5.87 -41.25 -8.75
C ARG A 301 -5.03 -40.80 -9.93
N PRO A 302 -4.10 -41.66 -10.45
CA PRO A 302 -3.40 -41.36 -11.68
C PRO A 302 -4.39 -41.07 -12.83
N GLY A 303 -4.21 -39.96 -13.53
CA GLY A 303 -5.10 -39.48 -14.59
C GLY A 303 -6.21 -38.53 -14.15
N ASP A 304 -6.52 -38.44 -12.83
CA ASP A 304 -7.42 -37.42 -12.31
C ASP A 304 -6.79 -36.05 -12.47
N ALA A 305 -7.63 -35.04 -12.69
CA ALA A 305 -7.15 -33.68 -12.95
C ALA A 305 -7.84 -32.65 -12.09
N VAL A 306 -7.14 -31.54 -11.82
CA VAL A 306 -7.69 -30.38 -11.12
C VAL A 306 -7.55 -29.12 -11.96
N SER A 307 -8.41 -28.17 -11.68
CA SER A 307 -8.48 -26.83 -12.30
C SER A 307 -8.93 -26.81 -13.76
N TYR A 308 -9.19 -25.57 -14.24
CA TYR A 308 -9.59 -25.30 -15.62
C TYR A 308 -8.53 -25.80 -16.61
N GLY A 309 -8.97 -26.38 -17.72
CA GLY A 309 -8.08 -26.89 -18.74
C GLY A 309 -7.27 -28.10 -18.31
N ARG A 310 -7.63 -28.75 -17.18
CA ARG A 310 -6.87 -29.86 -16.59
C ARG A 310 -5.40 -29.48 -16.37
N ALA A 311 -5.18 -28.27 -15.84
CA ALA A 311 -3.84 -27.66 -15.70
C ALA A 311 -2.88 -28.49 -14.84
N TYR A 312 -3.40 -29.36 -13.99
CA TYR A 312 -2.65 -30.39 -13.27
C TYR A 312 -3.33 -31.74 -13.48
N VAL A 313 -2.56 -32.76 -13.85
CA VAL A 313 -3.00 -34.15 -13.96
C VAL A 313 -2.13 -35.00 -13.02
N ALA A 314 -2.75 -35.72 -12.12
CA ALA A 314 -2.05 -36.58 -11.19
C ALA A 314 -1.31 -37.70 -11.89
N ALA A 315 0.01 -37.76 -11.79
CA ALA A 315 0.82 -38.88 -12.38
C ALA A 315 0.87 -40.09 -11.44
N ARG A 316 0.58 -39.89 -10.16
CA ARG A 316 0.57 -40.90 -9.10
C ARG A 316 -0.61 -40.63 -8.16
N PRO A 317 -0.99 -41.58 -7.28
CA PRO A 317 -1.94 -41.28 -6.20
C PRO A 317 -1.42 -40.12 -5.35
N VAL A 318 -2.25 -39.11 -5.11
CA VAL A 318 -1.84 -37.90 -4.38
C VAL A 318 -3.01 -37.26 -3.67
N TRP A 319 -2.79 -36.74 -2.47
CA TRP A 319 -3.76 -35.95 -1.76
C TRP A 319 -3.63 -34.46 -2.11
N THR A 320 -4.75 -33.79 -2.16
CA THR A 320 -4.84 -32.34 -2.41
C THR A 320 -5.75 -31.67 -1.44
N ALA A 321 -5.55 -30.35 -1.20
CA ALA A 321 -6.49 -29.53 -0.47
C ALA A 321 -6.91 -28.31 -1.28
N THR A 322 -8.16 -27.88 -1.10
CA THR A 322 -8.71 -26.68 -1.72
C THR A 322 -8.90 -25.59 -0.64
N LEU A 323 -8.43 -24.38 -0.97
CA LEU A 323 -8.52 -23.18 -0.15
C LEU A 323 -9.47 -22.19 -0.82
N PRO A 324 -10.43 -21.57 -0.10
CA PRO A 324 -11.39 -20.62 -0.66
C PRO A 324 -10.79 -19.20 -0.79
N VAL A 325 -9.59 -19.12 -1.36
CA VAL A 325 -8.86 -17.87 -1.60
C VAL A 325 -8.26 -17.93 -2.99
N GLY A 326 -8.48 -16.90 -3.79
CA GLY A 326 -8.05 -16.88 -5.18
C GLY A 326 -7.52 -15.53 -5.63
N HIS A 327 -7.46 -15.34 -6.97
CA HIS A 327 -6.86 -14.11 -7.49
C HIS A 327 -7.72 -12.85 -7.24
N ALA A 328 -9.02 -12.98 -6.98
CA ALA A 328 -9.87 -11.86 -6.58
C ALA A 328 -9.60 -11.41 -5.13
N ASP A 329 -8.95 -12.27 -4.35
CA ASP A 329 -8.59 -12.01 -2.95
C ASP A 329 -7.15 -11.48 -2.78
N GLY A 330 -6.35 -11.53 -3.84
CA GLY A 330 -4.96 -11.06 -3.85
C GLY A 330 -3.92 -12.16 -4.05
N VAL A 331 -4.34 -13.43 -4.29
CA VAL A 331 -3.40 -14.51 -4.63
C VAL A 331 -2.97 -14.35 -6.09
N PRO A 332 -1.68 -14.18 -6.41
CA PRO A 332 -1.23 -14.07 -7.78
C PRO A 332 -1.59 -15.32 -8.62
N ARG A 333 -2.09 -15.14 -9.83
CA ARG A 333 -2.35 -16.28 -10.74
C ARG A 333 -1.11 -17.14 -10.99
N ARG A 334 0.08 -16.52 -10.95
CA ARG A 334 1.36 -17.21 -11.10
C ARG A 334 1.83 -17.96 -9.85
N ALA A 335 1.01 -18.03 -8.79
CA ALA A 335 1.37 -18.79 -7.59
C ALA A 335 1.70 -20.26 -7.88
N VAL A 336 1.15 -20.83 -8.94
CA VAL A 336 1.50 -22.18 -9.44
C VAL A 336 2.96 -22.34 -9.88
N ASN A 337 3.70 -21.25 -10.06
CA ASN A 337 5.10 -21.28 -10.49
C ASN A 337 6.09 -21.47 -9.31
N GLY A 338 5.62 -21.87 -8.14
CA GLY A 338 6.50 -22.21 -7.01
C GLY A 338 6.13 -21.52 -5.69
N ALA A 339 4.99 -20.85 -5.60
CA ALA A 339 4.48 -20.41 -4.31
C ALA A 339 4.02 -21.63 -3.49
N ARG A 340 4.13 -21.47 -2.17
CA ARG A 340 3.75 -22.49 -1.20
C ARG A 340 2.77 -21.91 -0.20
N VAL A 341 2.02 -22.77 0.46
CA VAL A 341 1.06 -22.44 1.52
C VAL A 341 1.44 -23.19 2.78
N LEU A 342 1.47 -22.49 3.91
CA LEU A 342 1.74 -23.09 5.22
C LEU A 342 0.45 -23.59 5.85
N ILE A 343 0.44 -24.85 6.33
CA ILE A 343 -0.61 -25.41 7.18
C ILE A 343 0.08 -26.20 8.31
N GLY A 344 -0.20 -25.86 9.55
CA GLY A 344 0.60 -26.35 10.67
C GLY A 344 2.08 -25.90 10.52
N ASP A 345 2.99 -26.86 10.57
CA ASP A 345 4.43 -26.60 10.44
C ASP A 345 4.98 -26.95 9.03
N ALA A 346 4.12 -27.37 8.11
CA ALA A 346 4.52 -27.81 6.77
C ALA A 346 4.02 -26.86 5.67
N THR A 347 4.84 -26.71 4.61
CA THR A 347 4.45 -25.96 3.42
C THR A 347 4.12 -26.87 2.26
N PHE A 348 3.11 -26.53 1.48
CA PHE A 348 2.56 -27.29 0.38
C PHE A 348 2.57 -26.48 -0.92
N PRO A 349 2.97 -27.06 -2.07
CA PRO A 349 3.02 -26.35 -3.34
C PRO A 349 1.62 -26.04 -3.87
N VAL A 350 1.45 -24.88 -4.46
CA VAL A 350 0.25 -24.52 -5.23
C VAL A 350 0.29 -25.25 -6.57
N ILE A 351 -0.82 -25.92 -6.93
CA ILE A 351 -0.94 -26.70 -8.16
C ILE A 351 -2.14 -26.24 -9.00
N GLY A 352 -2.19 -26.69 -10.25
CA GLY A 352 -3.27 -26.45 -11.19
C GLY A 352 -3.31 -25.00 -11.66
N ALA A 353 -4.45 -24.32 -11.48
CA ALA A 353 -4.63 -22.91 -11.79
C ALA A 353 -5.35 -22.20 -10.66
N VAL A 354 -4.84 -21.05 -10.23
CA VAL A 354 -5.53 -20.18 -9.27
C VAL A 354 -6.79 -19.60 -9.94
N SER A 355 -7.96 -19.93 -9.41
CA SER A 355 -9.24 -19.39 -9.88
C SER A 355 -9.55 -18.04 -9.20
N ALA A 356 -10.71 -17.45 -9.49
CA ALA A 356 -11.12 -16.22 -8.85
C ALA A 356 -11.15 -16.34 -7.32
N SER A 357 -11.67 -17.47 -6.81
CA SER A 357 -11.96 -17.66 -5.39
C SER A 357 -11.34 -18.92 -4.78
N HIS A 358 -10.54 -19.68 -5.52
CA HIS A 358 -9.96 -20.92 -4.99
C HIS A 358 -8.53 -21.13 -5.47
N THR A 359 -7.73 -21.68 -4.55
CA THR A 359 -6.37 -22.19 -4.78
C THR A 359 -6.31 -23.66 -4.35
N ILE A 360 -5.62 -24.50 -5.12
CA ILE A 360 -5.43 -25.91 -4.80
C ILE A 360 -3.96 -26.16 -4.49
N ILE A 361 -3.70 -26.97 -3.48
CA ILE A 361 -2.36 -27.36 -3.05
C ILE A 361 -2.20 -28.88 -3.06
N GLU A 362 -0.99 -29.38 -3.32
CA GLU A 362 -0.64 -30.80 -3.24
C GLU A 362 -0.13 -31.14 -1.84
N LEU A 363 -0.73 -32.14 -1.19
CA LEU A 363 -0.35 -32.60 0.15
C LEU A 363 0.65 -33.75 0.12
N GLY A 364 0.78 -34.47 -1.03
CA GLY A 364 1.61 -35.64 -1.14
C GLY A 364 0.85 -36.96 -0.94
N GLU A 365 1.48 -37.93 -0.30
CA GLU A 365 0.97 -39.33 -0.25
C GLU A 365 -0.06 -39.57 0.88
N ALA A 366 -0.22 -38.62 1.81
CA ALA A 366 -1.12 -38.77 2.95
C ALA A 366 -1.98 -37.52 3.17
N PRO A 367 -3.20 -37.65 3.72
CA PRO A 367 -4.07 -36.54 4.06
C PRO A 367 -3.63 -35.91 5.39
N VAL A 368 -2.48 -35.21 5.35
CA VAL A 368 -1.86 -34.62 6.55
C VAL A 368 -2.56 -33.34 7.08
N VAL A 369 -3.64 -32.91 6.38
CA VAL A 369 -4.47 -31.76 6.79
C VAL A 369 -5.95 -32.16 6.77
N SER A 370 -6.77 -31.42 7.50
CA SER A 370 -8.21 -31.61 7.61
C SER A 370 -8.98 -30.38 7.12
N VAL A 371 -10.24 -30.59 6.75
CA VAL A 371 -11.18 -29.48 6.50
C VAL A 371 -11.30 -28.66 7.77
N GLY A 372 -11.19 -27.33 7.64
CA GLY A 372 -11.19 -26.39 8.77
C GLY A 372 -9.79 -25.95 9.22
N ASP A 373 -8.73 -26.66 8.85
CA ASP A 373 -7.35 -26.24 9.18
C ASP A 373 -7.03 -24.88 8.56
N THR A 374 -6.28 -24.09 9.31
CA THR A 374 -5.87 -22.75 8.85
C THR A 374 -4.67 -22.85 7.93
N ALA A 375 -4.84 -22.35 6.73
CA ALA A 375 -3.80 -22.18 5.71
C ALA A 375 -3.33 -20.73 5.67
N THR A 376 -2.02 -20.50 5.63
CA THR A 376 -1.40 -19.18 5.49
C THR A 376 -0.67 -19.10 4.15
N PHE A 377 -1.10 -18.18 3.29
CA PHE A 377 -0.54 -17.99 1.96
C PHE A 377 0.68 -17.07 1.95
N LEU A 378 0.67 -16.03 2.76
CA LEU A 378 1.81 -15.13 3.02
C LEU A 378 1.84 -14.72 4.48
N GLY A 379 3.03 -14.54 5.03
CA GLY A 379 3.21 -14.14 6.43
C GLY A 379 4.64 -14.34 6.94
N PRO A 380 4.89 -14.05 8.22
CA PRO A 380 6.20 -14.22 8.85
C PRO A 380 6.53 -15.66 9.29
N ASP A 381 5.53 -16.54 9.31
CA ASP A 381 5.57 -17.79 10.09
C ASP A 381 6.47 -18.86 9.47
N HIS A 382 6.84 -18.72 8.19
CA HIS A 382 7.78 -19.62 7.50
C HIS A 382 8.51 -18.90 6.36
N PRO A 383 9.79 -19.22 6.07
CA PRO A 383 10.55 -18.57 4.98
C PRO A 383 9.88 -18.66 3.60
N ASP A 384 9.23 -19.80 3.28
CA ASP A 384 8.59 -20.00 1.97
C ASP A 384 7.38 -19.09 1.73
N ILE A 385 6.72 -18.62 2.80
CA ILE A 385 5.54 -17.74 2.73
C ILE A 385 5.87 -16.30 3.10
N HIS A 386 7.14 -15.97 3.32
CA HIS A 386 7.55 -14.58 3.51
C HIS A 386 7.16 -13.74 2.29
N PRO A 387 6.58 -12.53 2.45
CA PRO A 387 6.07 -11.72 1.32
C PRO A 387 7.05 -11.55 0.16
N ASN A 388 8.33 -11.28 0.43
CA ASN A 388 9.35 -11.18 -0.62
C ASN A 388 9.60 -12.53 -1.33
N ARG A 389 9.51 -13.66 -0.61
CA ARG A 389 9.66 -14.98 -1.23
C ARG A 389 8.48 -15.33 -2.13
N VAL A 390 7.26 -15.04 -1.68
CA VAL A 390 6.04 -15.23 -2.48
C VAL A 390 6.09 -14.33 -3.72
N ALA A 391 6.46 -13.07 -3.57
CA ALA A 391 6.61 -12.14 -4.69
C ALA A 391 7.60 -12.67 -5.73
N ALA A 392 8.79 -13.11 -5.31
CA ALA A 392 9.80 -13.70 -6.19
C ALA A 392 9.29 -14.97 -6.90
N ALA A 393 8.65 -15.89 -6.16
CA ALA A 393 8.12 -17.13 -6.71
C ALA A 393 7.00 -16.89 -7.73
N THR A 394 6.25 -15.81 -7.60
CA THR A 394 5.13 -15.46 -8.49
C THR A 394 5.52 -14.48 -9.60
N GLY A 395 6.77 -14.00 -9.62
CA GLY A 395 7.26 -13.02 -10.59
C GLY A 395 6.51 -11.69 -10.51
N THR A 396 6.15 -11.27 -9.29
CA THR A 396 5.52 -9.97 -9.01
C THR A 396 6.36 -9.16 -8.03
N SER A 397 6.04 -7.89 -7.84
CA SER A 397 6.67 -7.09 -6.79
C SER A 397 5.99 -7.33 -5.44
N VAL A 398 6.73 -7.15 -4.34
CA VAL A 398 6.13 -7.19 -3.01
C VAL A 398 5.11 -6.06 -2.80
N TYR A 399 5.27 -4.95 -3.53
CA TYR A 399 4.30 -3.86 -3.56
C TYR A 399 2.95 -4.31 -4.12
N ASP A 400 2.97 -5.00 -5.28
CA ASP A 400 1.75 -5.53 -5.91
C ASP A 400 1.10 -6.56 -5.00
N LEU A 401 1.90 -7.47 -4.42
CA LEU A 401 1.40 -8.53 -3.55
C LEU A 401 0.58 -7.97 -2.38
N LEU A 402 1.10 -6.94 -1.68
CA LEU A 402 0.41 -6.36 -0.52
C LEU A 402 -0.74 -5.43 -0.92
N MET A 403 -0.54 -4.59 -1.94
CA MET A 403 -1.55 -3.60 -2.34
C MET A 403 -2.75 -4.20 -3.06
N HIS A 404 -2.65 -5.42 -3.58
CA HIS A 404 -3.74 -6.15 -4.23
C HIS A 404 -4.49 -7.11 -3.29
N LEU A 405 -4.17 -7.14 -1.99
CA LEU A 405 -5.04 -7.78 -1.02
C LEU A 405 -6.43 -7.15 -1.09
N SER A 406 -7.44 -7.93 -1.48
CA SER A 406 -8.78 -7.42 -1.77
C SER A 406 -9.32 -6.58 -0.61
N PRO A 407 -9.82 -5.37 -0.84
CA PRO A 407 -10.41 -4.55 0.21
C PRO A 407 -11.68 -5.17 0.81
N SER A 408 -12.31 -6.15 0.13
CA SER A 408 -13.47 -6.87 0.65
C SER A 408 -13.14 -7.89 1.73
N LEU A 409 -11.88 -8.33 1.83
CA LEU A 409 -11.46 -9.24 2.89
C LEU A 409 -11.50 -8.53 4.25
N PRO A 410 -12.00 -9.19 5.32
CA PRO A 410 -11.90 -8.64 6.66
C PRO A 410 -10.44 -8.50 7.09
N ARG A 411 -10.12 -7.37 7.77
CA ARG A 411 -8.82 -7.14 8.41
C ARG A 411 -8.97 -7.42 9.90
N VAL A 412 -8.32 -8.48 10.36
CA VAL A 412 -8.29 -8.88 11.76
C VAL A 412 -6.97 -8.41 12.36
N TYR A 413 -7.05 -7.56 13.38
CA TYR A 413 -5.85 -7.07 14.05
C TYR A 413 -5.55 -7.95 15.26
N ALA A 414 -4.35 -8.53 15.31
CA ALA A 414 -3.92 -9.31 16.45
C ALA A 414 -3.93 -8.44 17.73
N ARG A 415 -4.29 -9.05 18.86
CA ARG A 415 -4.11 -8.40 20.16
C ARG A 415 -2.61 -8.32 20.44
N GLY A 416 -2.11 -7.12 20.71
CA GLY A 416 -0.73 -6.91 21.17
C GLY A 416 -0.56 -7.41 22.61
#